data_cff7310d6c4978be3176ce0a8f16f58a
#
_entry.id   cff7310d6c4978be3176ce0a8f16f58a
#
_cell.length_a   1.000
_cell.length_b   1.000
_cell.length_c   1.000
_cell.angle_alpha   90.00
_cell.angle_beta   90.00
_cell.angle_gamma   90.00
#
_symmetry.space_group_name_H-M   'P 1'
#
loop_
_entity.id
_entity.type
_entity.pdbx_description
1 polymer ?
#
loop_
_entity_poly.entity_id
_entity_poly.type
_entity_poly.pdbx_seq_one_letter_code
_entity_poly.pdbx_strand_id
1 'polypeptide(L)'
;TIYHNPSEKISKQIGDGNLLSQLSKKTVIYNFRQNDIKNGGEGAPLVPIFHRLIVKQKKIKLPVCILNIGGIANITAINEYDNNSFFSRDLGPGNCLIDEWIRINTKNKFDNNGETAKSGKVNELILNQALDNFDNIANQKTLSFDTKDFSLGFVRGLSLEDGAATLTDFTGRIIGDELFSFLSKERDRLWKILVCGGGRKNTTLMEKIKKRTLKNLIIQSIDDYGVDGDFVESQAFG
;
A
#
# COMPACT_ATOMS: atom_id res chain seq x y z
N THR A 1 0.05 13.04 -9.15
CA THR A 1 -0.73 12.92 -10.40
C THR A 1 -1.99 13.77 -10.28
N ILE A 2 -2.30 14.59 -11.29
CA ILE A 2 -3.51 15.42 -11.34
C ILE A 2 -4.62 14.68 -12.07
N TYR A 3 -4.25 14.02 -13.15
CA TYR A 3 -5.16 13.27 -14.02
C TYR A 3 -4.46 12.02 -14.52
N HIS A 4 -5.16 10.89 -14.46
CA HIS A 4 -4.64 9.62 -14.92
C HIS A 4 -5.77 8.82 -15.56
N ASN A 5 -5.69 8.63 -16.87
CA ASN A 5 -6.63 7.84 -17.63
C ASN A 5 -5.88 7.04 -18.71
N PRO A 6 -5.51 5.78 -18.42
CA PRO A 6 -4.77 4.95 -19.37
C PRO A 6 -5.52 4.67 -20.67
N SER A 7 -6.85 4.58 -20.62
CA SER A 7 -7.67 4.33 -21.82
C SER A 7 -7.61 5.48 -22.82
N GLU A 8 -7.48 6.71 -22.34
CA GLU A 8 -7.22 7.91 -23.14
C GLU A 8 -5.74 8.14 -23.42
N LYS A 9 -4.87 7.26 -22.93
CA LYS A 9 -3.40 7.37 -23.03
C LYS A 9 -2.82 8.64 -22.40
N ILE A 10 -3.44 9.12 -21.33
CA ILE A 10 -3.07 10.37 -20.66
C ILE A 10 -2.75 10.13 -19.20
N SER A 11 -1.60 10.67 -18.78
CA SER A 11 -1.26 10.83 -17.37
C SER A 11 -0.61 12.20 -17.18
N LYS A 12 -1.22 13.06 -16.36
CA LYS A 12 -0.72 14.41 -16.05
C LYS A 12 -0.24 14.50 -14.61
N GLN A 13 0.96 14.96 -14.45
CA GLN A 13 1.60 15.20 -13.15
C GLN A 13 1.91 16.69 -12.99
N ILE A 14 1.89 17.18 -11.74
CA ILE A 14 2.36 18.54 -11.43
C ILE A 14 3.89 18.51 -11.41
N GLY A 15 4.48 19.51 -12.01
CA GLY A 15 5.92 19.69 -12.08
C GLY A 15 6.45 19.73 -13.50
N ASP A 16 7.46 20.54 -13.70
CA ASP A 16 8.22 20.63 -14.95
C ASP A 16 9.62 20.08 -14.70
N GLY A 17 9.90 18.90 -15.23
CA GLY A 17 11.19 18.23 -15.08
C GLY A 17 12.35 19.01 -15.72
N ASN A 18 12.10 19.72 -16.82
CA ASN A 18 13.11 20.55 -17.47
C ASN A 18 13.49 21.74 -16.59
N LEU A 19 12.47 22.46 -16.09
CA LEU A 19 12.66 23.59 -15.17
C LEU A 19 13.39 23.14 -13.90
N LEU A 20 12.97 22.02 -13.32
CA LEU A 20 13.63 21.46 -12.14
C LEU A 20 15.11 21.12 -12.41
N SER A 21 15.43 20.55 -13.58
CA SER A 21 16.80 20.25 -13.99
C SER A 21 17.63 21.52 -14.14
N GLN A 22 17.07 22.56 -14.78
CA GLN A 22 17.74 23.85 -14.99
C GLN A 22 18.03 24.56 -13.66
N LEU A 23 17.07 24.60 -12.74
CA LEU A 23 17.22 25.28 -11.46
C LEU A 23 18.15 24.53 -10.51
N SER A 24 18.05 23.21 -10.44
CA SER A 24 18.86 22.39 -9.55
C SER A 24 20.26 22.08 -10.10
N LYS A 25 20.47 22.26 -11.40
CA LYS A 25 21.67 21.82 -12.14
C LYS A 25 21.97 20.33 -11.96
N LYS A 26 20.91 19.53 -11.80
CA LYS A 26 20.98 18.07 -11.66
C LYS A 26 20.26 17.39 -12.82
N THR A 27 20.66 16.18 -13.12
CA THR A 27 19.91 15.31 -14.02
C THR A 27 18.55 15.01 -13.39
N VAL A 28 17.47 15.21 -14.12
CA VAL A 28 16.09 14.90 -13.70
C VAL A 28 15.48 13.94 -14.69
N ILE A 29 15.05 12.78 -14.19
CA ILE A 29 14.31 11.78 -14.97
C ILE A 29 12.84 11.91 -14.56
N TYR A 30 11.94 12.03 -15.53
CA TYR A 30 10.53 12.29 -15.28
C TYR A 30 9.62 11.68 -16.35
N ASN A 31 8.31 11.81 -16.22
CA ASN A 31 7.31 11.26 -17.14
C ASN A 31 7.27 9.72 -17.22
N PHE A 32 7.63 9.02 -16.15
CA PHE A 32 7.62 7.55 -16.11
C PHE A 32 6.27 6.97 -16.54
N ARG A 33 5.15 7.45 -15.97
CA ARG A 33 3.80 6.97 -16.28
C ARG A 33 3.44 7.19 -17.76
N GLN A 34 3.72 8.38 -18.28
CA GLN A 34 3.41 8.69 -19.66
C GLN A 34 4.26 7.88 -20.63
N ASN A 35 5.50 7.58 -20.27
CA ASN A 35 6.36 6.73 -21.07
C ASN A 35 5.85 5.28 -21.12
N ASP A 36 5.42 4.74 -19.98
CA ASP A 36 4.84 3.39 -19.90
C ASP A 36 3.56 3.29 -20.74
N ILE A 37 2.65 4.28 -20.61
CA ILE A 37 1.41 4.35 -21.39
C ILE A 37 1.70 4.41 -22.90
N LYS A 38 2.69 5.19 -23.34
CA LYS A 38 3.08 5.26 -24.76
C LYS A 38 3.57 3.92 -25.30
N ASN A 39 4.13 3.08 -24.44
CA ASN A 39 4.62 1.75 -24.79
C ASN A 39 3.59 0.64 -24.55
N GLY A 40 2.32 0.99 -24.30
CA GLY A 40 1.22 0.04 -24.16
C GLY A 40 0.94 -0.42 -22.74
N GLY A 41 1.61 0.15 -21.74
CA GLY A 41 1.31 -0.07 -20.34
C GLY A 41 0.19 0.84 -19.82
N GLU A 42 -0.18 0.65 -18.56
CA GLU A 42 -1.24 1.43 -17.89
C GLU A 42 -0.70 2.63 -17.10
N GLY A 43 0.62 2.81 -17.04
CA GLY A 43 1.28 3.87 -16.29
C GLY A 43 1.25 3.70 -14.77
N ALA A 44 0.65 2.63 -14.28
CA ALA A 44 0.62 2.18 -12.89
C ALA A 44 0.16 0.72 -12.82
N PRO A 45 0.65 -0.09 -11.86
CA PRO A 45 1.78 0.18 -10.97
C PRO A 45 3.14 0.06 -11.68
N LEU A 46 4.12 0.90 -11.35
CA LEU A 46 5.48 0.85 -11.94
C LEU A 46 6.52 0.18 -11.02
N VAL A 47 6.30 0.22 -9.72
CA VAL A 47 7.23 -0.30 -8.68
C VAL A 47 7.41 -1.83 -8.69
N PRO A 48 6.47 -2.66 -9.15
CA PRO A 48 6.62 -4.12 -9.14
C PRO A 48 7.87 -4.66 -9.82
N ILE A 49 8.33 -4.00 -10.89
CA ILE A 49 9.58 -4.35 -11.56
C ILE A 49 10.77 -4.19 -10.60
N PHE A 50 10.78 -3.09 -9.83
CA PHE A 50 11.81 -2.84 -8.83
C PHE A 50 11.73 -3.83 -7.66
N HIS A 51 10.52 -4.18 -7.20
CA HIS A 51 10.34 -5.22 -6.20
C HIS A 51 11.01 -6.54 -6.63
N ARG A 52 10.82 -6.94 -7.86
CA ARG A 52 11.48 -8.12 -8.43
C ARG A 52 13.01 -8.00 -8.46
N LEU A 53 13.53 -6.82 -8.82
CA LEU A 53 14.97 -6.56 -8.82
C LEU A 53 15.55 -6.69 -7.41
N ILE A 54 14.88 -6.13 -6.38
CA ILE A 54 15.26 -6.28 -4.97
C ILE A 54 15.32 -7.77 -4.60
N VAL A 55 14.24 -8.50 -4.88
CA VAL A 55 14.13 -9.93 -4.56
C VAL A 55 15.28 -10.73 -5.18
N LYS A 56 15.59 -10.46 -6.45
CA LYS A 56 16.71 -11.10 -7.16
C LYS A 56 18.06 -10.69 -6.58
N GLN A 57 18.31 -9.41 -6.38
CA GLN A 57 19.57 -8.87 -5.87
C GLN A 57 19.88 -9.36 -4.45
N LYS A 58 18.86 -9.38 -3.59
CA LYS A 58 18.97 -9.83 -2.20
C LYS A 58 18.87 -11.35 -2.05
N LYS A 59 18.73 -12.09 -3.15
CA LYS A 59 18.59 -13.56 -3.17
C LYS A 59 17.49 -14.05 -2.22
N ILE A 60 16.35 -13.36 -2.19
CA ILE A 60 15.22 -13.66 -1.32
C ILE A 60 14.54 -14.93 -1.84
N LYS A 61 14.36 -15.92 -0.97
CA LYS A 61 13.76 -17.21 -1.33
C LYS A 61 12.32 -17.02 -1.80
N LEU A 62 11.99 -17.61 -2.95
CA LEU A 62 10.67 -17.62 -3.55
C LEU A 62 9.80 -18.78 -3.05
N PRO A 63 8.47 -18.69 -3.06
CA PRO A 63 7.70 -17.51 -3.47
C PRO A 63 7.69 -16.42 -2.39
N VAL A 64 7.62 -15.17 -2.81
CA VAL A 64 7.58 -14.01 -1.92
C VAL A 64 6.53 -13.01 -2.36
N CYS A 65 5.85 -12.41 -1.40
CA CYS A 65 4.93 -11.29 -1.62
C CYS A 65 5.53 -10.05 -0.94
N ILE A 66 5.68 -8.95 -1.68
CA ILE A 66 6.01 -7.66 -1.10
C ILE A 66 4.71 -6.92 -0.86
N LEU A 67 4.45 -6.56 0.40
CA LEU A 67 3.34 -5.75 0.84
C LEU A 67 3.84 -4.34 1.13
N ASN A 68 3.47 -3.39 0.29
CA ASN A 68 3.73 -1.98 0.55
C ASN A 68 2.53 -1.35 1.26
N ILE A 69 2.75 -0.77 2.45
CA ILE A 69 1.73 -0.06 3.22
C ILE A 69 2.11 1.43 3.23
N GLY A 70 1.78 2.11 2.13
CA GLY A 70 1.86 3.55 1.98
C GLY A 70 0.53 4.23 2.32
N GLY A 71 0.15 5.27 1.59
CA GLY A 71 -1.21 5.84 1.66
C GLY A 71 -2.27 4.83 1.19
N ILE A 72 -1.99 4.15 0.09
CA ILE A 72 -2.68 2.96 -0.40
C ILE A 72 -1.81 1.73 -0.09
N ALA A 73 -2.44 0.61 0.25
CA ALA A 73 -1.77 -0.67 0.41
C ALA A 73 -1.80 -1.44 -0.92
N ASN A 74 -0.65 -1.99 -1.32
CA ASN A 74 -0.56 -2.82 -2.53
C ASN A 74 0.36 -4.02 -2.31
N ILE A 75 0.19 -5.03 -3.16
CA ILE A 75 1.02 -6.23 -3.15
C ILE A 75 1.71 -6.45 -4.49
N THR A 76 2.89 -7.05 -4.42
CA THR A 76 3.59 -7.65 -5.56
C THR A 76 3.96 -9.07 -5.20
N ALA A 77 3.33 -10.05 -5.84
CA ALA A 77 3.60 -11.46 -5.65
C ALA A 77 4.58 -11.96 -6.73
N ILE A 78 5.66 -12.61 -6.30
CA ILE A 78 6.75 -13.08 -7.17
C ILE A 78 6.93 -14.57 -6.92
N ASN A 79 6.60 -15.37 -7.93
CA ASN A 79 6.70 -16.84 -7.88
C ASN A 79 8.04 -17.35 -8.39
N GLU A 80 8.59 -16.68 -9.39
CA GLU A 80 9.82 -17.05 -10.10
C GLU A 80 10.62 -15.80 -10.45
N TYR A 81 11.91 -15.96 -10.73
CA TYR A 81 12.77 -14.85 -11.15
C TYR A 81 12.57 -14.42 -12.61
N ASP A 82 11.73 -15.14 -13.34
CA ASP A 82 11.43 -14.85 -14.73
C ASP A 82 10.61 -13.58 -14.94
N ASN A 83 10.71 -12.99 -16.14
CA ASN A 83 10.17 -11.67 -16.44
C ASN A 83 8.63 -11.59 -16.41
N ASN A 84 7.94 -12.73 -16.55
CA ASN A 84 6.48 -12.77 -16.74
C ASN A 84 5.71 -13.35 -15.54
N SER A 85 6.37 -13.66 -14.42
CA SER A 85 5.76 -14.39 -13.30
C SER A 85 5.57 -13.56 -12.03
N PHE A 86 5.20 -12.29 -12.15
CA PHE A 86 4.77 -11.50 -11.01
C PHE A 86 3.37 -10.92 -11.23
N PHE A 87 2.65 -10.78 -10.13
CA PHE A 87 1.32 -10.19 -10.07
C PHE A 87 1.35 -9.01 -9.11
N SER A 88 0.69 -7.92 -9.47
CA SER A 88 0.58 -6.76 -8.58
C SER A 88 -0.81 -6.15 -8.63
N ARG A 89 -1.31 -5.70 -7.48
CA ARG A 89 -2.55 -4.94 -7.36
C ARG A 89 -2.61 -4.14 -6.08
N ASP A 90 -3.46 -3.12 -6.07
CA ASP A 90 -3.86 -2.46 -4.84
C ASP A 90 -4.80 -3.35 -4.03
N LEU A 91 -4.74 -3.25 -2.70
CA LEU A 91 -5.61 -3.97 -1.77
C LEU A 91 -6.71 -3.06 -1.21
N GLY A 92 -6.41 -1.77 -1.03
CA GLY A 92 -7.30 -0.81 -0.40
C GLY A 92 -6.53 0.29 0.33
N PRO A 93 -7.15 0.96 1.32
CA PRO A 93 -6.48 1.99 2.08
C PRO A 93 -5.31 1.41 2.88
N GLY A 94 -4.18 2.12 2.85
CA GLY A 94 -3.07 1.91 3.77
C GLY A 94 -3.18 2.87 4.96
N ASN A 95 -2.21 3.79 5.08
CA ASN A 95 -2.22 4.76 6.16
C ASN A 95 -3.10 5.99 5.88
N CYS A 96 -3.62 6.19 4.67
CA CYS A 96 -4.25 7.46 4.28
C CYS A 96 -5.35 7.91 5.23
N LEU A 97 -6.27 7.03 5.61
CA LEU A 97 -7.36 7.35 6.53
C LEU A 97 -6.88 7.55 7.97
N ILE A 98 -5.95 6.72 8.44
CA ILE A 98 -5.38 6.82 9.78
C ILE A 98 -4.65 8.15 9.92
N ASP A 99 -3.75 8.46 8.98
CA ASP A 99 -2.97 9.68 8.98
C ASP A 99 -3.85 10.93 8.85
N GLU A 100 -4.89 10.88 8.02
CA GLU A 100 -5.84 11.98 7.88
C GLU A 100 -6.58 12.21 9.20
N TRP A 101 -7.07 11.15 9.87
CA TRP A 101 -7.73 11.23 11.15
C TRP A 101 -6.85 11.88 12.23
N ILE A 102 -5.59 11.46 12.31
CA ILE A 102 -4.63 12.04 13.24
C ILE A 102 -4.36 13.52 12.93
N ARG A 103 -4.19 13.89 11.67
CA ARG A 103 -3.92 15.29 11.27
C ARG A 103 -5.06 16.23 11.57
N ILE A 104 -6.31 15.81 11.41
CA ILE A 104 -7.47 16.69 11.68
C ILE A 104 -7.79 16.82 13.16
N ASN A 105 -7.40 15.83 14.00
CA ASN A 105 -7.71 15.82 15.42
C ASN A 105 -6.52 16.21 16.32
N THR A 106 -5.31 16.25 15.75
CA THR A 106 -4.08 16.53 16.52
C THR A 106 -3.11 17.40 15.69
N LYS A 107 -1.97 17.74 16.29
CA LYS A 107 -0.83 18.36 15.59
C LYS A 107 0.12 17.36 14.96
N ASN A 108 -0.11 16.06 15.15
CA ASN A 108 0.74 15.00 14.63
C ASN A 108 0.40 14.71 13.16
N LYS A 109 1.37 14.18 12.42
CA LYS A 109 1.19 13.82 11.01
C LYS A 109 0.62 12.42 10.82
N PHE A 110 0.84 11.53 11.76
CA PHE A 110 0.47 10.11 11.74
C PHE A 110 0.39 9.55 13.17
N ASP A 111 -0.20 8.36 13.33
CA ASP A 111 -0.24 7.64 14.60
C ASP A 111 1.09 6.90 14.82
N ASN A 112 1.95 7.49 15.63
CA ASN A 112 3.27 6.93 15.92
C ASN A 112 3.14 5.55 16.56
N ASN A 113 3.70 4.53 15.93
CA ASN A 113 3.65 3.14 16.39
C ASN A 113 2.23 2.57 16.60
N GLY A 114 1.18 3.30 16.22
CA GLY A 114 -0.22 2.92 16.44
C GLY A 114 -0.68 3.09 17.89
N GLU A 115 -0.04 3.96 18.66
CA GLU A 115 -0.33 4.13 20.09
C GLU A 115 -1.71 4.74 20.33
N THR A 116 -2.14 5.70 19.49
CA THR A 116 -3.48 6.29 19.58
C THR A 116 -4.55 5.22 19.33
N ALA A 117 -4.40 4.45 18.28
CA ALA A 117 -5.29 3.35 17.96
C ALA A 117 -5.31 2.26 19.04
N LYS A 118 -4.17 1.97 19.65
CA LYS A 118 -4.04 0.98 20.73
C LYS A 118 -4.79 1.39 21.99
N SER A 119 -4.90 2.68 22.28
CA SER A 119 -5.61 3.20 23.46
C SER A 119 -7.12 3.28 23.29
N GLY A 120 -7.62 3.21 22.04
CA GLY A 120 -9.04 3.28 21.73
C GLY A 120 -9.74 1.93 21.66
N LYS A 121 -11.07 1.99 21.52
CA LYS A 121 -11.94 0.84 21.33
C LYS A 121 -12.52 0.86 19.92
N VAL A 122 -12.45 -0.26 19.23
CA VAL A 122 -13.07 -0.43 17.92
C VAL A 122 -14.60 -0.38 18.05
N ASN A 123 -15.25 0.44 17.22
CA ASN A 123 -16.69 0.41 17.08
C ASN A 123 -17.06 -0.62 16.00
N GLU A 124 -17.41 -1.83 16.43
CA GLU A 124 -17.68 -2.95 15.52
C GLU A 124 -18.88 -2.70 14.58
N LEU A 125 -19.89 -1.96 15.02
CA LEU A 125 -21.06 -1.67 14.17
C LEU A 125 -20.66 -0.78 12.99
N ILE A 126 -19.97 0.31 13.29
CA ILE A 126 -19.45 1.26 12.28
C ILE A 126 -18.45 0.55 11.35
N LEU A 127 -17.57 -0.25 11.92
CA LEU A 127 -16.57 -0.98 11.18
C LEU A 127 -17.16 -1.95 10.17
N ASN A 128 -18.14 -2.76 10.58
CA ASN A 128 -18.79 -3.74 9.70
C ASN A 128 -19.51 -3.03 8.55
N GLN A 129 -20.24 -1.95 8.83
CA GLN A 129 -20.88 -1.15 7.79
C GLN A 129 -19.87 -0.53 6.81
N ALA A 130 -18.72 -0.09 7.31
CA ALA A 130 -17.66 0.46 6.47
C ALA A 130 -17.01 -0.62 5.57
N LEU A 131 -16.85 -1.84 6.07
CA LEU A 131 -16.35 -2.98 5.28
C LEU A 131 -17.32 -3.37 4.18
N ASP A 132 -18.63 -3.46 4.47
CA ASP A 132 -19.66 -3.75 3.47
C ASP A 132 -19.68 -2.69 2.36
N ASN A 133 -19.48 -1.41 2.71
CA ASN A 133 -19.36 -0.33 1.74
C ASN A 133 -18.09 -0.43 0.90
N PHE A 134 -16.97 -0.82 1.52
CA PHE A 134 -15.70 -1.03 0.82
C PHE A 134 -15.81 -2.15 -0.21
N ASP A 135 -16.43 -3.27 0.13
CA ASP A 135 -16.64 -4.40 -0.79
C ASP A 135 -17.43 -3.98 -2.03
N ASN A 136 -18.43 -3.11 -1.87
CA ASN A 136 -19.17 -2.55 -2.99
C ASN A 136 -18.30 -1.67 -3.90
N ILE A 137 -17.38 -0.90 -3.34
CA ILE A 137 -16.43 -0.08 -4.11
C ILE A 137 -15.40 -0.97 -4.81
N ALA A 138 -14.84 -1.93 -4.09
CA ALA A 138 -13.82 -2.84 -4.61
C ALA A 138 -14.31 -3.69 -5.78
N ASN A 139 -15.57 -4.14 -5.72
CA ASN A 139 -16.20 -4.91 -6.81
C ASN A 139 -16.42 -4.09 -8.10
N GLN A 140 -16.43 -2.76 -8.01
CA GLN A 140 -16.59 -1.86 -9.16
C GLN A 140 -15.25 -1.41 -9.76
N LYS A 141 -14.15 -1.57 -9.04
CA LYS A 141 -12.81 -1.14 -9.46
C LYS A 141 -11.93 -2.32 -9.82
N THR A 142 -11.25 -2.22 -10.93
CA THR A 142 -10.51 -3.35 -11.47
C THR A 142 -9.13 -3.57 -10.86
N LEU A 143 -8.31 -2.55 -10.55
CA LEU A 143 -6.92 -2.82 -10.11
C LEU A 143 -6.24 -1.71 -9.30
N SER A 144 -6.76 -0.49 -9.24
CA SER A 144 -6.09 0.60 -8.54
C SER A 144 -7.05 1.51 -7.78
N PHE A 145 -6.59 1.96 -6.61
CA PHE A 145 -7.30 2.91 -5.76
C PHE A 145 -6.56 4.25 -5.71
N ASP A 146 -7.33 5.33 -5.49
CA ASP A 146 -6.82 6.64 -5.10
C ASP A 146 -7.25 6.92 -3.65
N THR A 147 -6.50 7.73 -2.92
CA THR A 147 -6.87 8.12 -1.55
C THR A 147 -8.22 8.82 -1.47
N LYS A 148 -8.67 9.45 -2.56
CA LYS A 148 -9.99 10.09 -2.69
C LYS A 148 -11.16 9.11 -2.77
N ASP A 149 -10.88 7.84 -3.00
CA ASP A 149 -11.92 6.79 -2.99
C ASP A 149 -12.41 6.46 -1.57
N PHE A 150 -11.69 6.94 -0.57
CA PHE A 150 -11.96 6.68 0.84
C PHE A 150 -12.36 7.95 1.59
N SER A 151 -13.21 7.80 2.60
CA SER A 151 -13.72 8.91 3.38
C SER A 151 -13.72 8.58 4.87
N LEU A 152 -13.38 9.57 5.70
CA LEU A 152 -13.49 9.49 7.17
C LEU A 152 -14.94 9.59 7.68
N GLY A 153 -15.92 9.71 6.77
CA GLY A 153 -17.31 9.96 7.14
C GLY A 153 -17.89 9.01 8.19
N PHE A 154 -17.49 7.75 8.13
CA PHE A 154 -18.01 6.70 8.99
C PHE A 154 -17.50 6.74 10.45
N VAL A 155 -16.36 7.39 10.72
CA VAL A 155 -15.81 7.56 12.08
C VAL A 155 -16.12 8.91 12.71
N ARG A 156 -16.88 9.77 12.02
CA ARG A 156 -17.29 11.06 12.57
C ARG A 156 -18.08 10.88 13.85
N GLY A 157 -17.74 11.66 14.88
CA GLY A 157 -18.40 11.59 16.19
C GLY A 157 -17.77 10.59 17.16
N LEU A 158 -16.79 9.78 16.74
CA LEU A 158 -15.99 8.99 17.65
C LEU A 158 -14.94 9.87 18.34
N SER A 159 -14.44 9.42 19.51
CA SER A 159 -13.25 10.01 20.14
C SER A 159 -12.03 9.85 19.22
N LEU A 160 -10.98 10.61 19.48
CA LEU A 160 -9.70 10.49 18.76
C LEU A 160 -9.21 9.04 18.74
N GLU A 161 -9.19 8.41 19.92
CA GLU A 161 -8.67 7.08 20.14
C GLU A 161 -9.56 6.00 19.49
N ASP A 162 -10.88 6.10 19.68
CA ASP A 162 -11.83 5.12 19.12
C ASP A 162 -11.90 5.22 17.59
N GLY A 163 -11.83 6.43 17.04
CA GLY A 163 -11.73 6.64 15.61
C GLY A 163 -10.44 6.05 15.03
N ALA A 164 -9.29 6.31 15.67
CA ALA A 164 -8.02 5.72 15.27
C ALA A 164 -8.04 4.19 15.35
N ALA A 165 -8.61 3.62 16.43
CA ALA A 165 -8.76 2.18 16.60
C ALA A 165 -9.63 1.55 15.52
N THR A 166 -10.77 2.19 15.21
CA THR A 166 -11.72 1.70 14.20
C THR A 166 -11.11 1.75 12.79
N LEU A 167 -10.41 2.84 12.44
CA LEU A 167 -9.73 2.99 11.15
C LEU A 167 -8.57 2.02 11.00
N THR A 168 -7.79 1.80 12.06
CA THR A 168 -6.68 0.84 12.05
C THR A 168 -7.18 -0.59 11.89
N ASP A 169 -8.30 -0.94 12.53
CA ASP A 169 -8.94 -2.25 12.35
C ASP A 169 -9.52 -2.40 10.94
N PHE A 170 -10.18 -1.36 10.41
CA PHE A 170 -10.68 -1.32 9.04
C PHE A 170 -9.58 -1.61 8.02
N THR A 171 -8.49 -0.86 8.06
CA THR A 171 -7.33 -1.08 7.19
C THR A 171 -6.73 -2.47 7.40
N GLY A 172 -6.57 -2.89 8.64
CA GLY A 172 -6.00 -4.19 8.99
C GLY A 172 -6.84 -5.37 8.50
N ARG A 173 -8.17 -5.27 8.56
CA ARG A 173 -9.08 -6.31 8.03
C ARG A 173 -9.01 -6.38 6.53
N ILE A 174 -9.10 -5.27 5.82
CA ILE A 174 -9.01 -5.25 4.35
C ILE A 174 -7.70 -5.89 3.88
N ILE A 175 -6.55 -5.43 4.38
CA ILE A 175 -5.26 -5.96 3.97
C ILE A 175 -5.13 -7.44 4.33
N GLY A 176 -5.53 -7.82 5.55
CA GLY A 176 -5.43 -9.19 6.03
C GLY A 176 -6.31 -10.17 5.27
N ASP A 177 -7.58 -9.80 5.02
CA ASP A 177 -8.55 -10.64 4.31
C ASP A 177 -8.17 -10.78 2.81
N GLU A 178 -7.64 -9.72 2.19
CA GLU A 178 -7.12 -9.76 0.83
C GLU A 178 -5.87 -10.64 0.71
N LEU A 179 -4.94 -10.54 1.66
CA LEU A 179 -3.79 -11.45 1.73
C LEU A 179 -4.23 -12.90 1.93
N PHE A 180 -5.18 -13.13 2.83
CA PHE A 180 -5.74 -14.47 3.06
C PHE A 180 -6.37 -15.03 1.78
N SER A 181 -7.22 -14.25 1.12
CA SER A 181 -7.88 -14.64 -0.13
C SER A 181 -6.87 -14.98 -1.23
N PHE A 182 -5.84 -14.15 -1.40
CA PHE A 182 -4.79 -14.38 -2.38
C PHE A 182 -3.99 -15.66 -2.08
N LEU A 183 -3.50 -15.80 -0.85
CA LEU A 183 -2.63 -16.91 -0.45
C LEU A 183 -3.36 -18.24 -0.28
N SER A 184 -4.67 -18.20 0.03
CA SER A 184 -5.47 -19.43 0.15
C SER A 184 -5.66 -20.16 -1.18
N LYS A 185 -5.53 -19.47 -2.29
CA LYS A 185 -5.57 -20.06 -3.64
C LYS A 185 -4.27 -20.80 -4.00
N GLU A 186 -3.18 -20.48 -3.32
CA GLU A 186 -1.83 -20.98 -3.54
C GLU A 186 -1.35 -21.85 -2.37
N ARG A 187 -2.21 -22.70 -1.82
CA ARG A 187 -2.01 -23.45 -0.55
C ARG A 187 -0.79 -24.37 -0.54
N ASP A 188 -0.33 -24.80 -1.68
CA ASP A 188 0.78 -25.75 -1.80
C ASP A 188 2.16 -25.10 -1.66
N ARG A 189 2.20 -23.77 -1.48
CA ARG A 189 3.45 -22.99 -1.38
C ARG A 189 3.52 -22.22 -0.08
N LEU A 190 4.66 -22.27 0.59
CA LEU A 190 4.95 -21.44 1.77
C LEU A 190 5.38 -20.05 1.31
N TRP A 191 4.46 -19.12 1.34
CA TRP A 191 4.71 -17.72 1.02
C TRP A 191 5.39 -16.99 2.18
N LYS A 192 6.35 -16.14 1.84
CA LYS A 192 6.89 -15.14 2.73
C LYS A 192 6.32 -13.77 2.34
N ILE A 193 5.91 -12.96 3.32
CA ILE A 193 5.50 -11.57 3.10
C ILE A 193 6.59 -10.65 3.63
N LEU A 194 7.09 -9.77 2.78
CA LEU A 194 8.01 -8.70 3.14
C LEU A 194 7.26 -7.38 3.11
N VAL A 195 7.23 -6.68 4.23
CA VAL A 195 6.47 -5.44 4.37
C VAL A 195 7.40 -4.24 4.20
N CYS A 196 7.00 -3.30 3.34
CA CYS A 196 7.63 -1.99 3.19
C CYS A 196 6.60 -0.85 3.34
N GLY A 197 7.03 0.40 3.19
CA GLY A 197 6.20 1.57 3.44
C GLY A 197 6.06 1.92 4.92
N GLY A 198 5.54 3.11 5.21
CA GLY A 198 5.44 3.65 6.57
C GLY A 198 4.59 2.82 7.51
N GLY A 199 3.55 2.14 6.98
CA GLY A 199 2.63 1.31 7.76
C GLY A 199 3.28 0.12 8.47
N ARG A 200 4.44 -0.37 8.00
CA ARG A 200 5.19 -1.43 8.68
C ARG A 200 5.62 -1.06 10.10
N LYS A 201 5.76 0.24 10.38
CA LYS A 201 6.13 0.80 11.69
C LYS A 201 4.95 0.93 12.65
N ASN A 202 3.72 0.85 12.14
CA ASN A 202 2.52 0.86 12.98
C ASN A 202 2.26 -0.55 13.52
N THR A 203 2.73 -0.83 14.73
CA THR A 203 2.65 -2.17 15.34
C THR A 203 1.21 -2.61 15.54
N THR A 204 0.30 -1.68 15.90
CA THR A 204 -1.13 -1.98 16.06
C THR A 204 -1.75 -2.43 14.73
N LEU A 205 -1.46 -1.73 13.63
CA LEU A 205 -1.90 -2.13 12.30
C LEU A 205 -1.34 -3.51 11.91
N MET A 206 -0.05 -3.72 12.13
CA MET A 206 0.59 -5.01 11.81
C MET A 206 0.00 -6.18 12.61
N GLU A 207 -0.37 -5.96 13.87
CA GLU A 207 -1.07 -6.98 14.66
C GLU A 207 -2.47 -7.29 14.10
N LYS A 208 -3.22 -6.28 13.64
CA LYS A 208 -4.53 -6.48 13.01
C LYS A 208 -4.42 -7.27 11.71
N ILE A 209 -3.45 -6.96 10.86
CA ILE A 209 -3.17 -7.70 9.64
C ILE A 209 -2.81 -9.16 9.96
N LYS A 210 -1.89 -9.39 10.89
CA LYS A 210 -1.44 -10.75 11.28
C LYS A 210 -2.57 -11.62 11.81
N LYS A 211 -3.51 -11.06 12.55
CA LYS A 211 -4.69 -11.80 13.06
C LYS A 211 -5.60 -12.35 11.98
N ARG A 212 -5.60 -11.76 10.79
CA ARG A 212 -6.46 -12.11 9.66
C ARG A 212 -5.78 -13.01 8.64
N THR A 213 -4.48 -13.11 8.68
CA THR A 213 -3.70 -13.95 7.77
C THR A 213 -3.58 -15.41 8.26
N LEU A 214 -3.04 -16.28 7.42
CA LEU A 214 -2.77 -17.67 7.78
C LEU A 214 -1.76 -17.75 8.94
N LYS A 215 -2.01 -18.62 9.92
CA LYS A 215 -1.19 -18.74 11.15
C LYS A 215 0.28 -19.10 10.90
N ASN A 216 0.57 -19.78 9.81
CA ASN A 216 1.92 -20.24 9.44
C ASN A 216 2.63 -19.29 8.46
N LEU A 217 2.04 -18.12 8.19
CA LEU A 217 2.61 -17.15 7.28
C LEU A 217 3.75 -16.37 7.95
N ILE A 218 4.88 -16.28 7.26
CA ILE A 218 6.04 -15.51 7.71
C ILE A 218 5.88 -14.07 7.21
N ILE A 219 5.65 -13.12 8.11
CA ILE A 219 5.59 -11.69 7.82
C ILE A 219 6.79 -11.01 8.45
N GLN A 220 7.65 -10.41 7.64
CA GLN A 220 8.91 -9.77 8.03
C GLN A 220 9.02 -8.37 7.44
N SER A 221 9.82 -7.51 8.04
CA SER A 221 10.18 -6.23 7.42
C SER A 221 11.16 -6.45 6.26
N ILE A 222 11.04 -5.65 5.20
CA ILE A 222 12.03 -5.64 4.12
C ILE A 222 13.38 -5.12 4.62
N ASP A 223 13.38 -4.34 5.71
CA ASP A 223 14.59 -3.84 6.37
C ASP A 223 15.50 -4.99 6.82
N ASP A 224 14.94 -6.16 7.19
CA ASP A 224 15.69 -7.36 7.60
C ASP A 224 16.58 -7.90 6.47
N TYR A 225 16.33 -7.47 5.23
CA TYR A 225 17.14 -7.82 4.05
C TYR A 225 18.08 -6.69 3.62
N GLY A 226 18.27 -5.67 4.47
CA GLY A 226 19.13 -4.52 4.17
C GLY A 226 18.59 -3.63 3.05
N VAL A 227 17.27 -3.51 2.97
CA VAL A 227 16.55 -2.57 2.11
C VAL A 227 15.78 -1.61 3.00
N ASP A 228 16.01 -0.31 2.86
CA ASP A 228 15.26 0.68 3.63
C ASP A 228 13.81 0.74 3.12
N GLY A 229 12.89 0.22 3.94
CA GLY A 229 11.49 0.12 3.61
C GLY A 229 10.76 1.47 3.47
N ASP A 230 11.34 2.58 3.93
CA ASP A 230 10.76 3.92 3.72
C ASP A 230 11.05 4.47 2.31
N PHE A 231 12.09 3.97 1.66
CA PHE A 231 12.59 4.51 0.40
C PHE A 231 12.46 3.56 -0.80
N VAL A 232 11.71 2.47 -0.67
CA VAL A 232 11.54 1.50 -1.78
C VAL A 232 11.01 2.18 -3.03
N GLU A 233 9.97 3.01 -2.92
CA GLU A 233 9.40 3.72 -4.07
C GLU A 233 10.36 4.77 -4.64
N SER A 234 11.02 5.57 -3.79
CA SER A 234 11.97 6.58 -4.25
C SER A 234 13.21 5.95 -4.89
N GLN A 235 13.67 4.80 -4.39
CA GLN A 235 14.74 4.02 -5.02
C GLN A 235 14.33 3.45 -6.38
N ALA A 236 13.06 3.08 -6.55
CA ALA A 236 12.56 2.57 -7.83
C ALA A 236 12.63 3.61 -8.97
N PHE A 237 12.58 4.90 -8.62
CA PHE A 237 12.56 6.01 -9.58
C PHE A 237 13.84 6.83 -9.58
N GLY A 238 14.81 6.55 -8.72
CA GLY A 238 16.15 7.17 -8.64
C GLY A 238 17.17 6.41 -9.42
#